data_58da026fd7bb07f2a412834aa18f19d3
#
_entry.id   58da026fd7bb07f2a412834aa18f19d3
#
_cell.length_a   1.000
_cell.length_b   1.000
_cell.length_c   1.000
_cell.angle_alpha   90.00
_cell.angle_beta   90.00
_cell.angle_gamma   90.00
#
_symmetry.space_group_name_H-M   'P 1'
#
loop_
_entity.id
_entity.type
_entity.pdbx_description
1 polymer ?
#
loop_
_entity_poly.entity_id
_entity_poly.type
_entity_poly.pdbx_seq_one_letter_code
_entity_poly.pdbx_strand_id
1 'polypeptide(L)'
;MNDQPFPDKIQCDACGALFKIDRSLAGKRVACRCGHRFRIAAEFLPDAVSPPVTHISPTEAPPVVQGDQDDDVARVEAVRRAYATMRDQLSRVVIGQDAVIEQALIAMLCRGHVLLTGVPGLAKTLLVSSIAGVLDLSYKRVQFTPDLMPSDITGTEILQEDRSSGRKEFQFVEGPLFCHLVLADEINRSPPKTQAALLEAMQERRVTIGDTTHELPSPFFVMATQNPIEQEGTYPLPEAQLDRFLFNIIVDYPKPEDEFKVIKLATSDWQPQLKPVLNAEQILALQQTVRRVPAADHVITFARDIVQATRPHSPQAPAFIREWVGWGAGPRAGISLVMAAKARAVLQGRFHATTTDVRHVATAVLRHRLVTTFNADAAGIRRDEIIRKLLEHVKPPQNASSSSNDRNGSGKDQRPLVVDSEMEPTNNSRGVLQKVFRRE
;
A
#
# COMPACT_ATOMS: atom_id res chain seq x y z
N MET A 1 13.90 -42.28 -8.80
CA MET A 1 12.68 -42.92 -9.29
C MET A 1 12.30 -44.00 -8.26
N ASN A 2 11.45 -43.69 -7.30
CA ASN A 2 10.86 -44.63 -6.37
C ASN A 2 9.38 -44.71 -6.71
N ASP A 3 9.04 -45.65 -7.56
CA ASP A 3 7.67 -46.03 -7.91
C ASP A 3 7.09 -46.87 -6.75
N GLN A 4 6.70 -46.22 -5.64
CA GLN A 4 5.90 -46.86 -4.65
C GLN A 4 4.43 -46.76 -5.01
N PRO A 5 3.71 -47.89 -5.17
CA PRO A 5 2.30 -47.85 -5.50
C PRO A 5 1.49 -47.17 -4.38
N PHE A 6 0.48 -46.40 -4.76
CA PHE A 6 -0.46 -45.79 -3.82
C PHE A 6 -1.05 -46.87 -2.89
N PRO A 7 -0.99 -46.73 -1.55
CA PRO A 7 -1.48 -47.74 -0.65
C PRO A 7 -2.99 -47.92 -0.75
N ASP A 8 -3.45 -49.15 -0.94
CA ASP A 8 -4.87 -49.47 -0.99
C ASP A 8 -5.59 -49.33 0.35
N LYS A 9 -4.82 -49.29 1.44
CA LYS A 9 -5.35 -49.24 2.83
C LYS A 9 -4.49 -48.35 3.69
N ILE A 10 -5.11 -47.63 4.62
CA ILE A 10 -4.46 -46.83 5.66
C ILE A 10 -5.04 -47.22 7.03
N GLN A 11 -4.20 -47.23 8.05
CA GLN A 11 -4.57 -47.59 9.41
C GLN A 11 -4.83 -46.33 10.25
N CYS A 12 -5.84 -46.36 11.09
CA CYS A 12 -6.09 -45.29 12.06
C CYS A 12 -5.15 -45.39 13.23
N ASP A 13 -4.37 -44.36 13.51
CA ASP A 13 -3.38 -44.33 14.59
C ASP A 13 -4.00 -44.43 15.99
N ALA A 14 -5.30 -44.10 16.14
CA ALA A 14 -5.95 -44.12 17.44
C ALA A 14 -6.59 -45.48 17.79
N CYS A 15 -7.09 -46.24 16.83
CA CYS A 15 -7.81 -47.49 17.10
C CYS A 15 -7.37 -48.68 16.23
N GLY A 16 -6.38 -48.54 15.36
CA GLY A 16 -5.86 -49.59 14.51
C GLY A 16 -6.76 -50.05 13.36
N ALA A 17 -7.93 -49.45 13.18
CA ALA A 17 -8.87 -49.82 12.12
C ALA A 17 -8.30 -49.51 10.73
N LEU A 18 -8.42 -50.47 9.79
CA LEU A 18 -7.96 -50.35 8.42
C LEU A 18 -9.07 -49.76 7.53
N PHE A 19 -8.75 -48.77 6.73
CA PHE A 19 -9.63 -48.12 5.73
C PHE A 19 -9.10 -48.38 4.35
N LYS A 20 -10.00 -48.74 3.44
CA LYS A 20 -9.71 -48.79 2.01
C LYS A 20 -9.75 -47.36 1.50
N ILE A 21 -8.70 -46.93 0.83
CA ILE A 21 -8.57 -45.58 0.28
C ILE A 21 -8.37 -45.66 -1.25
N ASP A 22 -8.84 -44.64 -1.95
CA ASP A 22 -8.54 -44.43 -3.35
C ASP A 22 -7.80 -43.12 -3.55
N ARG A 23 -7.26 -42.90 -4.73
CA ARG A 23 -6.47 -41.70 -5.09
C ARG A 23 -7.25 -40.38 -4.92
N SER A 24 -8.58 -40.42 -4.96
CA SER A 24 -9.42 -39.22 -4.80
C SER A 24 -9.43 -38.68 -3.36
N LEU A 25 -8.96 -39.45 -2.41
CA LEU A 25 -8.90 -39.08 -0.98
C LEU A 25 -7.53 -38.54 -0.55
N ALA A 26 -6.52 -38.54 -1.44
CA ALA A 26 -5.22 -37.96 -1.15
C ALA A 26 -5.32 -36.48 -0.78
N GLY A 27 -4.65 -36.07 0.30
CA GLY A 27 -4.69 -34.70 0.84
C GLY A 27 -5.95 -34.33 1.61
N LYS A 28 -7.01 -35.15 1.63
CA LYS A 28 -8.26 -34.86 2.33
C LYS A 28 -8.21 -35.31 3.80
N ARG A 29 -9.00 -34.63 4.64
CA ARG A 29 -9.24 -35.03 6.03
C ARG A 29 -10.37 -36.05 6.07
N VAL A 30 -10.11 -37.20 6.70
CA VAL A 30 -11.08 -38.28 6.92
C VAL A 30 -11.30 -38.50 8.42
N ALA A 31 -12.49 -38.99 8.79
CA ALA A 31 -12.82 -39.33 10.16
C ALA A 31 -13.00 -40.83 10.32
N CYS A 32 -12.33 -41.39 11.31
CA CYS A 32 -12.55 -42.79 11.73
C CYS A 32 -13.86 -42.93 12.52
N ARG A 33 -14.48 -44.10 12.52
CA ARG A 33 -15.65 -44.40 13.35
C ARG A 33 -15.40 -44.24 14.86
N CYS A 34 -14.12 -44.25 15.28
CA CYS A 34 -13.73 -43.93 16.67
C CYS A 34 -13.72 -42.45 17.00
N GLY A 35 -14.04 -41.55 16.04
CA GLY A 35 -14.02 -40.12 16.19
C GLY A 35 -12.67 -39.44 15.85
N HIS A 36 -11.59 -40.25 15.68
CA HIS A 36 -10.28 -39.69 15.32
C HIS A 36 -10.28 -39.15 13.88
N ARG A 37 -9.77 -37.90 13.69
CA ARG A 37 -9.65 -37.26 12.39
C ARG A 37 -8.18 -37.17 12.01
N PHE A 38 -7.84 -37.66 10.82
CA PHE A 38 -6.48 -37.61 10.27
C PHE A 38 -6.50 -37.21 8.80
N ARG A 39 -5.34 -36.83 8.29
CA ARG A 39 -5.20 -36.40 6.89
C ARG A 39 -4.45 -37.49 6.12
N ILE A 40 -4.97 -37.89 4.98
CA ILE A 40 -4.27 -38.78 4.06
C ILE A 40 -3.13 -38.00 3.43
N ALA A 41 -1.89 -38.47 3.52
CA ALA A 41 -0.72 -37.78 3.00
C ALA A 41 -0.84 -37.52 1.49
N ALA A 42 -0.49 -36.32 1.07
CA ALA A 42 -0.56 -35.91 -0.34
C ALA A 42 0.64 -36.40 -1.17
N GLU A 43 1.63 -37.00 -0.54
CA GLU A 43 2.88 -37.50 -1.16
C GLU A 43 2.68 -38.59 -2.22
N PHE A 44 1.44 -39.07 -2.35
CA PHE A 44 1.06 -40.10 -3.32
C PHE A 44 0.40 -39.53 -4.60
N LEU A 45 0.39 -38.23 -4.81
CA LEU A 45 -0.07 -37.62 -6.06
C LEU A 45 1.10 -37.54 -7.05
N PRO A 46 1.01 -38.03 -8.29
CA PRO A 46 1.99 -37.72 -9.31
C PRO A 46 1.89 -36.20 -9.61
N ASP A 47 3.02 -35.54 -9.53
CA ASP A 47 3.34 -34.16 -9.86
C ASP A 47 2.23 -33.31 -10.50
N ALA A 48 1.41 -32.67 -9.67
CA ALA A 48 0.91 -31.37 -10.01
C ALA A 48 2.11 -30.42 -9.81
N VAL A 49 2.61 -29.86 -10.90
CA VAL A 49 3.73 -28.91 -10.93
C VAL A 49 3.43 -27.79 -9.97
N SER A 50 3.90 -27.91 -8.74
CA SER A 50 4.05 -26.79 -7.83
C SER A 50 5.23 -25.98 -8.34
N PRO A 51 5.12 -24.64 -8.48
CA PRO A 51 6.30 -23.85 -8.78
C PRO A 51 7.34 -24.09 -7.68
N PRO A 52 8.63 -24.18 -8.03
CA PRO A 52 9.67 -24.53 -7.07
C PRO A 52 9.69 -23.51 -5.93
N VAL A 53 9.42 -23.98 -4.72
CA VAL A 53 9.74 -23.22 -3.50
C VAL A 53 11.26 -23.23 -3.40
N THR A 54 11.87 -22.18 -3.88
CA THR A 54 13.30 -21.93 -3.69
C THR A 54 13.52 -21.71 -2.20
N HIS A 55 14.13 -22.68 -1.52
CA HIS A 55 14.71 -22.47 -0.20
C HIS A 55 15.79 -21.37 -0.35
N ILE A 56 15.46 -20.17 0.07
CA ILE A 56 16.44 -19.10 0.21
C ILE A 56 17.24 -19.42 1.46
N SER A 57 18.40 -20.01 1.28
CA SER A 57 19.44 -20.07 2.32
C SER A 57 19.80 -18.63 2.71
N PRO A 58 19.95 -18.31 3.99
CA PRO A 58 20.31 -16.96 4.43
C PRO A 58 21.82 -16.74 4.32
N THR A 59 22.37 -16.73 3.10
CA THR A 59 23.75 -16.30 2.90
C THR A 59 23.96 -16.06 1.40
N GLU A 60 23.59 -14.88 0.97
CA GLU A 60 24.22 -14.10 -0.10
C GLU A 60 23.27 -12.94 -0.39
N ALA A 61 23.68 -11.75 -0.01
CA ALA A 61 23.05 -10.54 -0.49
C ALA A 61 23.05 -10.62 -2.03
N PRO A 62 21.93 -10.30 -2.71
CA PRO A 62 21.91 -10.30 -4.16
C PRO A 62 23.07 -9.41 -4.64
N PRO A 63 23.81 -9.81 -5.69
CA PRO A 63 24.88 -9.01 -6.21
C PRO A 63 24.32 -7.61 -6.49
N VAL A 64 24.95 -6.62 -5.88
CA VAL A 64 24.72 -5.21 -6.23
C VAL A 64 25.06 -5.13 -7.72
N VAL A 65 24.04 -5.09 -8.56
CA VAL A 65 24.21 -4.77 -9.97
C VAL A 65 24.83 -3.38 -9.96
N GLN A 66 26.11 -3.30 -10.21
CA GLN A 66 26.83 -2.08 -10.52
C GLN A 66 26.32 -1.63 -11.90
N GLY A 67 25.10 -1.08 -11.94
CA GLY A 67 24.64 -0.23 -13.02
C GLY A 67 25.39 1.09 -12.88
N ASP A 68 25.87 1.64 -13.98
CA ASP A 68 26.59 2.89 -14.06
C ASP A 68 26.01 3.93 -13.10
N GLN A 69 26.77 4.27 -12.05
CA GLN A 69 26.36 5.27 -11.06
C GLN A 69 26.11 6.62 -11.74
N ASP A 70 26.79 6.91 -12.83
CA ASP A 70 26.60 8.11 -13.63
C ASP A 70 25.21 8.16 -14.31
N ASP A 71 24.68 7.00 -14.72
CA ASP A 71 23.33 6.93 -15.33
C ASP A 71 22.22 7.15 -14.31
N ASP A 72 22.35 6.64 -13.10
CA ASP A 72 21.35 6.86 -12.04
C ASP A 72 21.36 8.31 -11.54
N VAL A 73 22.51 8.98 -11.49
CA VAL A 73 22.63 10.41 -11.17
C VAL A 73 21.94 11.24 -12.25
N ALA A 74 22.22 10.97 -13.52
CA ALA A 74 21.59 11.67 -14.64
C ALA A 74 20.07 11.49 -14.65
N ARG A 75 19.58 10.29 -14.29
CA ARG A 75 18.13 10.01 -14.17
C ARG A 75 17.47 10.80 -13.06
N VAL A 76 18.04 10.86 -11.86
CA VAL A 76 17.49 11.64 -10.74
C VAL A 76 17.45 13.13 -11.08
N GLU A 77 18.48 13.66 -11.73
CA GLU A 77 18.49 15.06 -12.21
C GLU A 77 17.42 15.31 -13.28
N ALA A 78 17.20 14.36 -14.19
CA ALA A 78 16.14 14.45 -15.19
C ALA A 78 14.75 14.47 -14.51
N VAL A 79 14.53 13.62 -13.49
CA VAL A 79 13.29 13.61 -12.69
C VAL A 79 13.06 14.96 -12.02
N ARG A 80 14.09 15.52 -11.36
CA ARG A 80 13.99 16.81 -10.68
C ARG A 80 13.59 17.92 -11.64
N ARG A 81 14.19 17.96 -12.83
CA ARG A 81 13.85 18.95 -13.86
C ARG A 81 12.43 18.75 -14.38
N ALA A 82 12.05 17.51 -14.69
CA ALA A 82 10.68 17.21 -15.13
C ALA A 82 9.64 17.61 -14.07
N TYR A 83 9.90 17.27 -12.80
CA TYR A 83 9.03 17.65 -11.67
C TYR A 83 8.89 19.17 -11.55
N ALA A 84 9.98 19.92 -11.62
CA ALA A 84 9.93 21.40 -11.56
C ALA A 84 9.08 21.97 -12.69
N THR A 85 9.23 21.47 -13.92
CA THR A 85 8.44 21.88 -15.09
C THR A 85 6.97 21.51 -14.94
N MET A 86 6.66 20.27 -14.50
CA MET A 86 5.28 19.84 -14.26
C MET A 86 4.61 20.71 -13.19
N ARG A 87 5.30 20.92 -12.06
CA ARG A 87 4.77 21.75 -10.98
C ARG A 87 4.50 23.17 -11.42
N ASP A 88 5.40 23.79 -12.18
CA ASP A 88 5.22 25.13 -12.71
C ASP A 88 4.00 25.24 -13.65
N GLN A 89 3.81 24.26 -14.54
CA GLN A 89 2.65 24.22 -15.41
C GLN A 89 1.34 23.98 -14.62
N LEU A 90 1.35 23.00 -13.71
CA LEU A 90 0.16 22.63 -12.93
C LEU A 90 -0.28 23.75 -11.98
N SER A 91 0.66 24.43 -11.31
CA SER A 91 0.36 25.52 -10.37
C SER A 91 -0.26 26.76 -11.05
N ARG A 92 -0.07 26.93 -12.35
CA ARG A 92 -0.74 27.99 -13.14
C ARG A 92 -2.21 27.69 -13.40
N VAL A 93 -2.60 26.41 -13.39
CA VAL A 93 -3.95 25.94 -13.68
C VAL A 93 -4.71 25.62 -12.40
N VAL A 94 -4.05 24.94 -11.48
CA VAL A 94 -4.60 24.50 -10.19
C VAL A 94 -3.94 25.32 -9.08
N ILE A 95 -4.48 26.52 -8.88
CA ILE A 95 -3.90 27.54 -8.00
C ILE A 95 -4.11 27.17 -6.53
N GLY A 96 -3.06 27.32 -5.71
CA GLY A 96 -3.11 27.14 -4.26
C GLY A 96 -3.12 25.68 -3.79
N GLN A 97 -2.93 24.70 -4.70
CA GLN A 97 -2.98 23.26 -4.40
C GLN A 97 -1.62 22.57 -4.60
N ASP A 98 -0.50 23.26 -4.36
CA ASP A 98 0.85 22.71 -4.59
C ASP A 98 1.11 21.41 -3.82
N ALA A 99 0.63 21.32 -2.57
CA ALA A 99 0.78 20.10 -1.75
C ALA A 99 -0.01 18.92 -2.32
N VAL A 100 -1.19 19.17 -2.89
CA VAL A 100 -2.03 18.15 -3.55
C VAL A 100 -1.33 17.63 -4.81
N ILE A 101 -0.77 18.56 -5.62
CA ILE A 101 0.01 18.22 -6.82
C ILE A 101 1.22 17.36 -6.44
N GLU A 102 2.02 17.78 -5.45
CA GLU A 102 3.19 17.01 -4.98
C GLU A 102 2.79 15.60 -4.56
N GLN A 103 1.76 15.46 -3.72
CA GLN A 103 1.30 14.15 -3.24
C GLN A 103 0.77 13.27 -4.38
N ALA A 104 0.03 13.83 -5.33
CA ALA A 104 -0.46 13.08 -6.49
C ALA A 104 0.70 12.54 -7.35
N LEU A 105 1.71 13.36 -7.63
CA LEU A 105 2.90 12.96 -8.39
C LEU A 105 3.75 11.93 -7.63
N ILE A 106 3.92 12.06 -6.31
CA ILE A 106 4.57 11.05 -5.47
C ILE A 106 3.83 9.72 -5.58
N ALA A 107 2.49 9.72 -5.46
CA ALA A 107 1.70 8.50 -5.51
C ALA A 107 1.83 7.80 -6.86
N MET A 108 1.81 8.53 -7.95
CA MET A 108 1.98 7.98 -9.29
C MET A 108 3.38 7.34 -9.48
N LEU A 109 4.44 7.99 -9.00
CA LEU A 109 5.79 7.43 -9.04
C LEU A 109 5.96 6.19 -8.15
N CYS A 110 5.12 6.04 -7.12
CA CYS A 110 5.05 4.85 -6.28
C CYS A 110 4.18 3.71 -6.87
N ARG A 111 3.59 3.88 -8.04
CA ARG A 111 2.55 3.00 -8.60
C ARG A 111 1.36 2.85 -7.66
N GLY A 112 1.07 3.87 -6.87
CA GLY A 112 -0.02 3.89 -5.90
C GLY A 112 -1.19 4.69 -6.40
N HIS A 113 -2.38 4.42 -5.89
CA HIS A 113 -3.62 5.13 -6.18
C HIS A 113 -3.92 6.15 -5.09
N VAL A 114 -4.76 7.13 -5.38
CA VAL A 114 -5.04 8.26 -4.48
C VAL A 114 -6.54 8.39 -4.23
N LEU A 115 -6.90 8.64 -2.97
CA LEU A 115 -8.23 9.10 -2.59
C LEU A 115 -8.17 10.61 -2.32
N LEU A 116 -8.91 11.39 -3.09
CA LEU A 116 -9.08 12.83 -2.90
C LEU A 116 -10.33 13.07 -2.05
N THR A 117 -10.16 13.58 -0.85
CA THR A 117 -11.26 13.94 0.03
C THR A 117 -11.42 15.46 0.07
N GLY A 118 -12.59 15.97 -0.28
CA GLY A 118 -12.86 17.39 -0.25
C GLY A 118 -14.25 17.73 -0.78
N VAL A 119 -14.73 18.91 -0.44
CA VAL A 119 -16.04 19.40 -0.86
C VAL A 119 -16.14 19.56 -2.39
N PRO A 120 -17.36 19.59 -2.97
CA PRO A 120 -17.55 19.89 -4.38
C PRO A 120 -17.01 21.26 -4.76
N GLY A 121 -16.66 21.45 -6.04
CA GLY A 121 -16.24 22.77 -6.55
C GLY A 121 -14.77 23.13 -6.34
N LEU A 122 -13.95 22.28 -5.69
CA LEU A 122 -12.53 22.53 -5.45
C LEU A 122 -11.61 22.02 -6.59
N ALA A 123 -12.05 22.15 -7.83
CA ALA A 123 -11.27 21.86 -9.04
C ALA A 123 -10.63 20.46 -9.11
N LYS A 124 -11.18 19.45 -8.41
CA LYS A 124 -10.65 18.06 -8.41
C LYS A 124 -10.55 17.49 -9.83
N THR A 125 -11.59 17.67 -10.64
CA THR A 125 -11.59 17.23 -12.05
C THR A 125 -10.54 17.96 -12.88
N LEU A 126 -10.41 19.28 -12.69
CA LEU A 126 -9.40 20.09 -13.37
C LEU A 126 -7.97 19.65 -13.00
N LEU A 127 -7.72 19.36 -11.72
CA LEU A 127 -6.44 18.83 -11.26
C LEU A 127 -6.07 17.53 -12.01
N VAL A 128 -7.01 16.57 -12.04
CA VAL A 128 -6.73 15.25 -12.62
C VAL A 128 -6.55 15.33 -14.15
N SER A 129 -7.39 16.09 -14.85
CA SER A 129 -7.23 16.29 -16.28
C SER A 129 -5.95 17.06 -16.64
N SER A 130 -5.55 18.01 -15.80
CA SER A 130 -4.29 18.75 -15.98
C SER A 130 -3.07 17.84 -15.78
N ILE A 131 -3.08 16.96 -14.78
CA ILE A 131 -2.03 15.96 -14.56
C ILE A 131 -1.93 15.04 -15.78
N ALA A 132 -3.07 14.55 -16.31
CA ALA A 132 -3.08 13.70 -17.50
C ALA A 132 -2.45 14.40 -18.72
N GLY A 133 -2.79 15.67 -18.93
CA GLY A 133 -2.25 16.45 -20.05
C GLY A 133 -0.75 16.72 -19.96
N VAL A 134 -0.23 16.98 -18.75
CA VAL A 134 1.22 17.18 -18.54
C VAL A 134 2.01 15.87 -18.66
N LEU A 135 1.37 14.73 -18.47
CA LEU A 135 1.98 13.39 -18.49
C LEU A 135 1.72 12.60 -19.78
N ASP A 136 1.09 13.24 -20.79
CA ASP A 136 0.71 12.58 -22.05
C ASP A 136 0.06 11.20 -21.81
N LEU A 137 -0.87 11.15 -20.88
CA LEU A 137 -1.57 9.92 -20.50
C LEU A 137 -3.03 9.97 -20.97
N SER A 138 -3.52 8.84 -21.47
CA SER A 138 -4.94 8.67 -21.72
C SER A 138 -5.73 8.80 -20.42
N TYR A 139 -6.81 9.59 -20.46
CA TYR A 139 -7.60 9.95 -19.29
C TYR A 139 -9.08 9.68 -19.54
N LYS A 140 -9.76 9.10 -18.54
CA LYS A 140 -11.21 8.96 -18.52
C LYS A 140 -11.75 9.34 -17.14
N ARG A 141 -12.90 10.02 -17.13
CA ARG A 141 -13.68 10.32 -15.92
C ARG A 141 -14.89 9.42 -15.87
N VAL A 142 -15.12 8.82 -14.71
CA VAL A 142 -16.30 8.03 -14.39
C VAL A 142 -16.98 8.68 -13.18
N GLN A 143 -18.21 9.13 -13.37
CA GLN A 143 -19.05 9.61 -12.28
C GLN A 143 -19.73 8.39 -11.63
N PHE A 144 -19.45 8.15 -10.37
CA PHE A 144 -20.05 7.07 -9.62
C PHE A 144 -21.45 7.47 -9.14
N THR A 145 -22.46 6.74 -9.61
CA THR A 145 -23.88 6.97 -9.29
C THR A 145 -24.47 5.71 -8.66
N PRO A 146 -25.62 5.80 -7.96
CA PRO A 146 -26.24 4.64 -7.31
C PRO A 146 -26.65 3.52 -8.28
N ASP A 147 -26.86 3.82 -9.54
CA ASP A 147 -27.26 2.88 -10.60
C ASP A 147 -26.08 2.33 -11.41
N LEU A 148 -24.85 2.83 -11.17
CA LEU A 148 -23.65 2.41 -11.91
C LEU A 148 -23.34 0.93 -11.65
N MET A 149 -23.27 0.15 -12.73
CA MET A 149 -22.94 -1.28 -12.69
C MET A 149 -21.45 -1.54 -12.89
N PRO A 150 -20.90 -2.67 -12.41
CA PRO A 150 -19.52 -3.06 -12.68
C PRO A 150 -19.17 -3.08 -14.17
N SER A 151 -20.06 -3.60 -15.02
CA SER A 151 -19.89 -3.65 -16.50
C SER A 151 -19.72 -2.27 -17.14
N ASP A 152 -20.30 -1.22 -16.54
CA ASP A 152 -20.20 0.15 -17.06
C ASP A 152 -18.78 0.69 -16.94
N ILE A 153 -18.00 0.19 -15.97
CA ILE A 153 -16.62 0.60 -15.76
C ILE A 153 -15.60 -0.39 -16.35
N THR A 154 -15.88 -1.68 -16.31
CA THR A 154 -14.98 -2.73 -16.81
C THR A 154 -15.12 -3.00 -18.29
N GLY A 155 -16.28 -2.69 -18.86
CA GLY A 155 -16.66 -3.12 -20.20
C GLY A 155 -17.50 -4.39 -20.19
N THR A 156 -17.95 -4.79 -21.36
CA THR A 156 -18.86 -5.92 -21.54
C THR A 156 -18.62 -6.61 -22.86
N GLU A 157 -19.00 -7.88 -22.96
CA GLU A 157 -19.06 -8.60 -24.24
C GLU A 157 -20.42 -8.37 -24.89
N ILE A 158 -20.40 -7.96 -26.15
CA ILE A 158 -21.59 -7.82 -26.99
C ILE A 158 -21.57 -8.88 -28.10
N LEU A 159 -22.74 -9.44 -28.40
CA LEU A 159 -22.89 -10.35 -29.51
C LEU A 159 -23.00 -9.54 -30.82
N GLN A 160 -21.97 -9.53 -31.61
CA GLN A 160 -21.95 -8.84 -32.90
C GLN A 160 -22.09 -9.82 -34.05
N GLU A 161 -22.95 -9.50 -35.03
CA GLU A 161 -23.09 -10.27 -36.25
C GLU A 161 -22.19 -9.65 -37.32
N ASP A 162 -21.24 -10.44 -37.80
CA ASP A 162 -20.41 -10.06 -38.91
C ASP A 162 -21.27 -10.05 -40.20
N ARG A 163 -21.49 -8.87 -40.75
CA ARG A 163 -22.32 -8.67 -41.94
C ARG A 163 -21.81 -9.40 -43.20
N SER A 164 -20.55 -9.79 -43.20
CA SER A 164 -19.94 -10.48 -44.37
C SER A 164 -20.09 -11.97 -44.28
N SER A 165 -20.02 -12.56 -43.10
CA SER A 165 -20.08 -14.02 -42.88
C SER A 165 -21.39 -14.51 -42.26
N GLY A 166 -22.24 -13.63 -41.74
CA GLY A 166 -23.45 -13.97 -40.96
C GLY A 166 -23.17 -14.69 -39.65
N ARG A 167 -21.91 -14.77 -39.23
CA ARG A 167 -21.51 -15.37 -37.94
C ARG A 167 -21.71 -14.40 -36.79
N LYS A 168 -22.20 -14.91 -35.67
CA LYS A 168 -22.32 -14.17 -34.45
C LYS A 168 -21.13 -14.48 -33.58
N GLU A 169 -20.36 -13.46 -33.24
CA GLU A 169 -19.19 -13.55 -32.36
C GLU A 169 -19.32 -12.59 -31.18
N PHE A 170 -18.84 -13.02 -30.02
CA PHE A 170 -18.74 -12.11 -28.87
C PHE A 170 -17.56 -11.18 -29.09
N GLN A 171 -17.83 -9.86 -29.02
CA GLN A 171 -16.82 -8.84 -29.08
C GLN A 171 -16.77 -8.11 -27.75
N PHE A 172 -15.57 -8.02 -27.19
CA PHE A 172 -15.34 -7.23 -26.00
C PHE A 172 -15.34 -5.74 -26.34
N VAL A 173 -16.13 -4.97 -25.60
CA VAL A 173 -16.15 -3.51 -25.65
C VAL A 173 -15.52 -2.99 -24.37
N GLU A 174 -14.36 -2.33 -24.50
CA GLU A 174 -13.61 -1.79 -23.38
C GLU A 174 -14.38 -0.71 -22.63
N GLY A 175 -14.44 -0.87 -21.30
CA GLY A 175 -14.97 0.13 -20.40
C GLY A 175 -14.01 1.30 -20.15
N PRO A 176 -14.42 2.29 -19.33
CA PRO A 176 -13.58 3.45 -19.02
C PRO A 176 -12.32 3.13 -18.21
N LEU A 177 -12.19 1.95 -17.59
CA LEU A 177 -10.96 1.54 -16.91
C LEU A 177 -9.78 1.32 -17.88
N PHE A 178 -10.05 1.10 -19.17
CA PHE A 178 -9.02 0.93 -20.18
C PHE A 178 -8.43 2.28 -20.59
N CYS A 179 -7.70 2.90 -19.66
CA CYS A 179 -6.90 4.10 -19.87
C CYS A 179 -5.80 4.17 -18.79
N HIS A 180 -4.85 5.09 -18.94
CA HIS A 180 -3.75 5.24 -18.00
C HIS A 180 -4.15 5.92 -16.70
N LEU A 181 -5.02 6.93 -16.77
CA LEU A 181 -5.47 7.73 -15.63
C LEU A 181 -6.99 7.74 -15.56
N VAL A 182 -7.54 7.18 -14.50
CA VAL A 182 -8.98 7.16 -14.21
C VAL A 182 -9.28 8.14 -13.09
N LEU A 183 -10.21 9.05 -13.32
CA LEU A 183 -10.88 9.78 -12.25
C LEU A 183 -12.18 9.06 -11.89
N ALA A 184 -12.20 8.37 -10.75
CA ALA A 184 -13.41 7.80 -10.17
C ALA A 184 -14.08 8.84 -9.27
N ASP A 185 -15.01 9.61 -9.83
CA ASP A 185 -15.61 10.75 -9.15
C ASP A 185 -16.77 10.30 -8.26
N GLU A 186 -16.78 10.73 -6.98
CA GLU A 186 -17.77 10.37 -5.97
C GLU A 186 -17.93 8.85 -5.74
N ILE A 187 -16.82 8.14 -5.55
CA ILE A 187 -16.78 6.68 -5.44
C ILE A 187 -17.74 6.12 -4.38
N ASN A 188 -18.00 6.89 -3.32
CA ASN A 188 -18.91 6.51 -2.23
C ASN A 188 -20.39 6.56 -2.60
N ARG A 189 -20.78 7.02 -3.80
CA ARG A 189 -22.19 7.04 -4.25
C ARG A 189 -22.61 5.76 -4.98
N SER A 190 -21.68 4.93 -5.42
CA SER A 190 -22.01 3.70 -6.13
C SER A 190 -22.14 2.49 -5.19
N PRO A 191 -22.89 1.45 -5.60
CA PRO A 191 -23.03 0.22 -4.84
C PRO A 191 -21.68 -0.47 -4.58
N PRO A 192 -21.56 -1.25 -3.47
CA PRO A 192 -20.32 -1.94 -3.11
C PRO A 192 -19.76 -2.86 -4.18
N LYS A 193 -20.59 -3.45 -5.05
CA LYS A 193 -20.15 -4.30 -6.17
C LYS A 193 -19.33 -3.52 -7.19
N THR A 194 -19.76 -2.31 -7.53
CA THR A 194 -19.06 -1.45 -8.51
C THR A 194 -17.77 -0.89 -7.91
N GLN A 195 -17.80 -0.50 -6.60
CA GLN A 195 -16.58 -0.14 -5.88
C GLN A 195 -15.56 -1.30 -5.88
N ALA A 196 -16.02 -2.54 -5.61
CA ALA A 196 -15.17 -3.72 -5.57
C ALA A 196 -14.49 -3.98 -6.92
N ALA A 197 -15.20 -3.83 -8.04
CA ALA A 197 -14.65 -4.00 -9.39
C ALA A 197 -13.51 -2.99 -9.67
N LEU A 198 -13.69 -1.71 -9.32
CA LEU A 198 -12.62 -0.72 -9.42
C LEU A 198 -11.41 -1.08 -8.56
N LEU A 199 -11.64 -1.48 -7.31
CA LEU A 199 -10.58 -1.79 -6.36
C LEU A 199 -9.84 -3.09 -6.71
N GLU A 200 -10.48 -4.03 -7.39
CA GLU A 200 -9.85 -5.21 -7.96
C GLU A 200 -8.95 -4.82 -9.14
N ALA A 201 -9.46 -4.02 -10.07
CA ALA A 201 -8.70 -3.49 -11.19
C ALA A 201 -7.45 -2.70 -10.75
N MET A 202 -7.55 -1.94 -9.65
CA MET A 202 -6.42 -1.22 -9.04
C MET A 202 -5.32 -2.17 -8.54
N GLN A 203 -5.68 -3.32 -7.99
CA GLN A 203 -4.72 -4.28 -7.44
C GLN A 203 -4.11 -5.18 -8.50
N GLU A 204 -4.97 -5.76 -9.32
CA GLU A 204 -4.59 -6.77 -10.29
C GLU A 204 -4.07 -6.17 -11.61
N ARG A 205 -4.40 -4.89 -11.90
CA ARG A 205 -4.11 -4.18 -13.17
C ARG A 205 -4.63 -4.90 -14.39
N ARG A 206 -5.68 -5.67 -14.21
CA ARG A 206 -6.40 -6.42 -15.23
C ARG A 206 -7.86 -6.54 -14.84
N VAL A 207 -8.68 -6.86 -15.81
CA VAL A 207 -10.11 -7.08 -15.65
C VAL A 207 -10.47 -8.42 -16.28
N THR A 208 -11.21 -9.25 -15.56
CA THR A 208 -11.70 -10.54 -16.09
C THR A 208 -13.17 -10.41 -16.43
N ILE A 209 -13.52 -10.72 -17.68
CA ILE A 209 -14.89 -10.67 -18.20
C ILE A 209 -15.16 -12.02 -18.87
N GLY A 210 -16.21 -12.71 -18.41
CA GLY A 210 -16.40 -14.09 -18.78
C GLY A 210 -15.20 -14.95 -18.41
N ASP A 211 -14.61 -15.62 -19.42
CA ASP A 211 -13.43 -16.46 -19.25
C ASP A 211 -12.12 -15.75 -19.72
N THR A 212 -12.21 -14.50 -20.14
CA THR A 212 -11.08 -13.77 -20.70
C THR A 212 -10.57 -12.69 -19.74
N THR A 213 -9.25 -12.64 -19.58
CA THR A 213 -8.57 -11.61 -18.78
C THR A 213 -7.92 -10.57 -19.69
N HIS A 214 -8.25 -9.32 -19.49
CA HIS A 214 -7.76 -8.16 -20.23
C HIS A 214 -6.83 -7.32 -19.35
N GLU A 215 -5.60 -7.10 -19.81
CA GLU A 215 -4.63 -6.25 -19.11
C GLU A 215 -4.97 -4.78 -19.27
N LEU A 216 -4.83 -4.00 -18.20
CA LEU A 216 -5.02 -2.56 -18.23
C LEU A 216 -3.74 -1.85 -18.74
N PRO A 217 -3.87 -0.68 -19.38
CA PRO A 217 -2.72 0.11 -19.82
C PRO A 217 -1.74 0.41 -18.71
N SER A 218 -0.46 0.40 -18.99
CA SER A 218 0.59 0.68 -18.00
C SER A 218 1.36 1.97 -18.37
N PRO A 219 1.53 2.94 -17.43
CA PRO A 219 1.11 2.93 -16.02
C PRO A 219 -0.41 3.06 -15.85
N PHE A 220 -0.99 2.33 -14.90
CA PHE A 220 -2.40 2.48 -14.51
C PHE A 220 -2.51 3.22 -13.18
N PHE A 221 -3.25 4.32 -13.16
CA PHE A 221 -3.37 5.18 -12.00
C PHE A 221 -4.82 5.62 -11.78
N VAL A 222 -5.34 5.43 -10.57
CA VAL A 222 -6.68 5.85 -10.18
C VAL A 222 -6.61 6.96 -9.17
N MET A 223 -7.32 8.04 -9.44
CA MET A 223 -7.65 9.10 -8.50
C MET A 223 -9.14 9.02 -8.20
N ALA A 224 -9.49 8.49 -7.04
CA ALA A 224 -10.88 8.45 -6.60
C ALA A 224 -11.22 9.70 -5.80
N THR A 225 -12.44 10.24 -5.93
CA THR A 225 -12.89 11.35 -5.09
C THR A 225 -13.95 10.88 -4.11
N GLN A 226 -13.97 11.48 -2.94
CA GLN A 226 -14.99 11.29 -1.94
C GLN A 226 -15.44 12.66 -1.41
N ASN A 227 -16.76 12.85 -1.35
CA ASN A 227 -17.34 14.03 -0.72
C ASN A 227 -17.67 13.70 0.75
N PRO A 228 -17.03 14.36 1.72
CA PRO A 228 -17.26 14.07 3.14
C PRO A 228 -18.59 14.64 3.67
N ILE A 229 -19.23 15.57 2.96
CA ILE A 229 -20.45 16.23 3.41
C ILE A 229 -21.70 15.42 3.04
N GLU A 230 -21.67 14.73 1.90
CA GLU A 230 -22.79 13.92 1.45
C GLU A 230 -22.81 12.59 2.20
N GLN A 231 -23.81 12.44 3.09
CA GLN A 231 -24.03 11.21 3.85
C GLN A 231 -25.23 10.42 3.35
N GLU A 232 -26.25 11.11 2.81
CA GLU A 232 -27.44 10.45 2.29
C GLU A 232 -27.18 9.78 0.94
N GLY A 233 -27.64 8.54 0.78
CA GLY A 233 -27.45 7.76 -0.45
C GLY A 233 -26.00 7.37 -0.75
N THR A 234 -25.13 7.32 0.27
CA THR A 234 -23.76 6.93 0.11
C THR A 234 -23.45 5.56 0.72
N TYR A 235 -22.47 4.88 0.11
CA TYR A 235 -21.92 3.61 0.58
C TYR A 235 -20.46 3.85 0.98
N PRO A 236 -20.16 4.03 2.28
CA PRO A 236 -18.81 4.28 2.73
C PRO A 236 -17.90 3.09 2.37
N LEU A 237 -16.68 3.41 1.96
CA LEU A 237 -15.66 2.40 1.70
C LEU A 237 -15.20 1.78 3.03
N PRO A 238 -15.23 0.44 3.17
CA PRO A 238 -14.63 -0.24 4.33
C PRO A 238 -13.13 0.05 4.46
N GLU A 239 -12.59 0.01 5.67
CA GLU A 239 -11.18 0.28 5.99
C GLU A 239 -10.21 -0.60 5.19
N ALA A 240 -10.56 -1.88 4.97
CA ALA A 240 -9.77 -2.80 4.16
C ALA A 240 -9.68 -2.38 2.69
N GLN A 241 -10.66 -1.66 2.20
CA GLN A 241 -10.69 -1.09 0.84
C GLN A 241 -9.91 0.22 0.78
N LEU A 242 -10.05 1.06 1.82
CA LEU A 242 -9.29 2.30 1.95
C LEU A 242 -7.77 2.05 2.00
N ASP A 243 -7.32 0.95 2.64
CA ASP A 243 -5.89 0.59 2.70
C ASP A 243 -5.25 0.29 1.34
N ARG A 244 -6.04 0.16 0.26
CA ARG A 244 -5.55 0.00 -1.12
C ARG A 244 -5.05 1.31 -1.72
N PHE A 245 -5.52 2.46 -1.24
CA PHE A 245 -5.02 3.76 -1.64
C PHE A 245 -3.68 4.05 -0.94
N LEU A 246 -2.72 4.58 -1.70
CA LEU A 246 -1.43 5.00 -1.13
C LEU A 246 -1.63 6.20 -0.22
N PHE A 247 -2.33 7.20 -0.72
CA PHE A 247 -2.61 8.46 -0.03
C PHE A 247 -4.12 8.74 0.05
N ASN A 248 -4.53 9.32 1.16
CA ASN A 248 -5.73 10.12 1.25
C ASN A 248 -5.30 11.59 1.30
N ILE A 249 -5.59 12.32 0.23
CA ILE A 249 -5.24 13.72 0.06
C ILE A 249 -6.46 14.58 0.33
N ILE A 250 -6.34 15.52 1.26
CA ILE A 250 -7.39 16.50 1.52
C ILE A 250 -7.23 17.67 0.55
N VAL A 251 -8.29 17.93 -0.19
CA VAL A 251 -8.43 19.13 -1.03
C VAL A 251 -9.28 20.13 -0.25
N ASP A 252 -8.63 21.14 0.27
CA ASP A 252 -9.26 22.19 1.07
C ASP A 252 -9.46 23.48 0.26
N TYR A 253 -10.19 24.42 0.83
CA TYR A 253 -10.37 25.74 0.22
C TYR A 253 -9.02 26.42 -0.01
N PRO A 254 -8.84 27.12 -1.16
CA PRO A 254 -7.65 27.91 -1.39
C PRO A 254 -7.60 29.09 -0.40
N LYS A 255 -6.40 29.63 -0.20
CA LYS A 255 -6.24 30.87 0.58
C LYS A 255 -6.95 32.04 -0.12
N PRO A 256 -7.36 33.09 0.59
CA PRO A 256 -8.06 34.23 -0.01
C PRO A 256 -7.34 34.85 -1.22
N GLU A 257 -6.00 34.92 -1.18
CA GLU A 257 -5.21 35.47 -2.29
C GLU A 257 -5.23 34.54 -3.52
N ASP A 258 -5.29 33.25 -3.31
CA ASP A 258 -5.34 32.25 -4.38
C ASP A 258 -6.77 32.12 -4.93
N GLU A 259 -7.79 32.21 -4.07
CA GLU A 259 -9.19 32.26 -4.49
C GLU A 259 -9.46 33.47 -5.40
N PHE A 260 -8.90 34.62 -5.05
CA PHE A 260 -8.98 35.81 -5.93
C PHE A 260 -8.38 35.54 -7.31
N LYS A 261 -7.21 34.86 -7.38
CA LYS A 261 -6.59 34.49 -8.65
C LYS A 261 -7.46 33.53 -9.45
N VAL A 262 -8.04 32.50 -8.76
CA VAL A 262 -8.96 31.54 -9.38
C VAL A 262 -10.15 32.26 -10.01
N ILE A 263 -10.82 33.15 -9.27
CA ILE A 263 -11.98 33.90 -9.77
C ILE A 263 -11.57 34.76 -10.98
N LYS A 264 -10.45 35.48 -10.88
CA LYS A 264 -9.95 36.34 -11.97
C LYS A 264 -9.65 35.53 -13.23
N LEU A 265 -9.03 34.37 -13.12
CA LEU A 265 -8.72 33.51 -14.26
C LEU A 265 -9.97 32.87 -14.85
N ALA A 266 -10.87 32.36 -14.01
CA ALA A 266 -12.08 31.66 -14.45
C ALA A 266 -13.09 32.61 -15.14
N THR A 267 -13.01 33.93 -14.88
CA THR A 267 -13.85 34.95 -15.50
C THR A 267 -13.17 35.67 -16.67
N SER A 268 -11.98 35.26 -17.08
CA SER A 268 -11.23 35.78 -18.23
C SER A 268 -11.26 34.81 -19.40
N ASP A 269 -10.85 35.25 -20.58
CA ASP A 269 -10.68 34.41 -21.78
C ASP A 269 -9.42 33.53 -21.72
N TRP A 270 -8.77 33.44 -20.53
CA TRP A 270 -7.55 32.71 -20.38
C TRP A 270 -7.81 31.18 -20.46
N GLN A 271 -7.10 30.52 -21.37
CA GLN A 271 -7.10 29.09 -21.49
C GLN A 271 -5.71 28.53 -21.18
N PRO A 272 -5.57 27.63 -20.18
CA PRO A 272 -4.28 27.06 -19.86
C PRO A 272 -3.80 26.16 -21.00
N GLN A 273 -2.61 26.45 -21.51
CA GLN A 273 -1.92 25.55 -22.45
C GLN A 273 -0.93 24.69 -21.68
N LEU A 274 -1.33 23.47 -21.37
CA LEU A 274 -0.46 22.46 -20.80
C LEU A 274 0.30 21.76 -21.92
N LYS A 275 1.61 21.57 -21.72
CA LYS A 275 2.46 20.82 -22.66
C LYS A 275 2.90 19.53 -22.00
N PRO A 276 2.90 18.40 -22.72
CA PRO A 276 3.45 17.14 -22.22
C PRO A 276 4.90 17.32 -21.78
N VAL A 277 5.22 16.79 -20.60
CA VAL A 277 6.59 16.81 -20.01
C VAL A 277 7.16 15.41 -19.98
N LEU A 278 6.32 14.41 -19.71
CA LEU A 278 6.67 13.00 -19.65
C LEU A 278 5.61 12.19 -20.41
N ASN A 279 6.04 11.07 -20.99
CA ASN A 279 5.14 10.06 -21.55
C ASN A 279 5.06 8.81 -20.67
N ALA A 280 4.22 7.84 -21.04
CA ALA A 280 3.99 6.62 -20.29
C ALA A 280 5.29 5.82 -20.05
N GLU A 281 6.15 5.66 -21.04
CA GLU A 281 7.41 4.92 -20.93
C GLU A 281 8.38 5.58 -19.97
N GLN A 282 8.49 6.91 -20.04
CA GLN A 282 9.32 7.68 -19.12
C GLN A 282 8.83 7.55 -17.68
N ILE A 283 7.51 7.59 -17.45
CA ILE A 283 6.93 7.39 -16.12
C ILE A 283 7.29 5.99 -15.59
N LEU A 284 7.18 4.95 -16.40
CA LEU A 284 7.55 3.59 -16.00
C LEU A 284 9.04 3.49 -15.65
N ALA A 285 9.92 4.13 -16.40
CA ALA A 285 11.34 4.21 -16.09
C ALA A 285 11.60 4.93 -14.75
N LEU A 286 10.90 6.05 -14.50
CA LEU A 286 10.98 6.79 -13.25
C LEU A 286 10.48 5.97 -12.05
N GLN A 287 9.41 5.20 -12.21
CA GLN A 287 8.91 4.28 -11.17
C GLN A 287 9.95 3.21 -10.81
N GLN A 288 10.73 2.72 -11.78
CA GLN A 288 11.84 1.80 -11.54
C GLN A 288 12.98 2.50 -10.78
N THR A 289 13.33 3.72 -11.17
CA THR A 289 14.35 4.55 -10.50
C THR A 289 13.99 4.76 -9.03
N VAL A 290 12.75 5.15 -8.71
CA VAL A 290 12.28 5.31 -7.32
C VAL A 290 12.46 4.03 -6.50
N ARG A 291 12.20 2.86 -7.08
CA ARG A 291 12.39 1.58 -6.37
C ARG A 291 13.85 1.32 -6.00
N ARG A 292 14.79 1.71 -6.87
CA ARG A 292 16.24 1.53 -6.65
C ARG A 292 16.82 2.51 -5.63
N VAL A 293 16.18 3.67 -5.40
CA VAL A 293 16.65 4.63 -4.40
C VAL A 293 16.86 3.94 -3.05
N PRO A 294 18.04 4.05 -2.44
CA PRO A 294 18.29 3.43 -1.15
C PRO A 294 17.53 4.14 -0.02
N ALA A 295 17.07 3.35 0.93
CA ALA A 295 16.57 3.82 2.22
C ALA A 295 17.38 3.09 3.30
N ALA A 296 18.14 3.83 4.09
CA ALA A 296 18.95 3.26 5.15
C ALA A 296 18.07 2.63 6.24
N ASP A 297 18.59 1.64 6.97
CA ASP A 297 17.85 0.88 7.98
C ASP A 297 17.19 1.76 9.04
N HIS A 298 17.84 2.87 9.42
CA HIS A 298 17.23 3.81 10.37
C HIS A 298 15.98 4.51 9.83
N VAL A 299 15.87 4.73 8.51
CA VAL A 299 14.68 5.30 7.85
C VAL A 299 13.56 4.26 7.84
N ILE A 300 13.88 3.01 7.51
CA ILE A 300 12.93 1.89 7.51
C ILE A 300 12.43 1.63 8.94
N THR A 301 13.35 1.61 9.91
CA THR A 301 13.05 1.48 11.34
C THR A 301 12.11 2.59 11.80
N PHE A 302 12.38 3.84 11.45
CA PHE A 302 11.53 4.97 11.79
C PHE A 302 10.11 4.84 11.21
N ALA A 303 9.98 4.43 9.95
CA ALA A 303 8.68 4.17 9.33
C ALA A 303 7.92 3.03 10.03
N ARG A 304 8.61 1.94 10.40
CA ARG A 304 8.06 0.84 11.19
C ARG A 304 7.58 1.32 12.55
N ASP A 305 8.39 2.09 13.26
CA ASP A 305 8.09 2.56 14.62
C ASP A 305 6.88 3.48 14.63
N ILE A 306 6.74 4.37 13.64
CA ILE A 306 5.54 5.17 13.45
C ILE A 306 4.31 4.25 13.31
N VAL A 307 4.37 3.25 12.43
CA VAL A 307 3.23 2.34 12.19
C VAL A 307 2.89 1.53 13.44
N GLN A 308 3.89 0.99 14.14
CA GLN A 308 3.68 0.23 15.37
C GLN A 308 3.08 1.09 16.48
N ALA A 309 3.53 2.33 16.59
CA ALA A 309 3.02 3.27 17.58
C ALA A 309 1.56 3.73 17.31
N THR A 310 1.01 3.49 16.09
CA THR A 310 -0.43 3.71 15.83
C THR A 310 -1.33 2.66 16.45
N ARG A 311 -0.81 1.49 16.84
CA ARG A 311 -1.60 0.33 17.29
C ARG A 311 -1.84 0.39 18.79
N PRO A 312 -3.09 0.47 19.27
CA PRO A 312 -3.38 0.65 20.70
C PRO A 312 -2.77 -0.42 21.63
N HIS A 313 -2.68 -1.65 21.12
CA HIS A 313 -2.15 -2.79 21.89
C HIS A 313 -0.62 -2.97 21.76
N SER A 314 0.05 -2.11 20.98
CA SER A 314 1.51 -2.14 20.86
C SER A 314 2.18 -1.63 22.14
N PRO A 315 3.29 -2.25 22.60
CA PRO A 315 4.08 -1.70 23.71
C PRO A 315 4.57 -0.27 23.45
N GLN A 316 4.82 0.09 22.20
CA GLN A 316 5.27 1.42 21.78
C GLN A 316 4.15 2.46 21.68
N ALA A 317 2.88 2.06 21.85
CA ALA A 317 1.75 2.98 21.74
C ALA A 317 1.75 3.99 22.88
N PRO A 318 1.76 5.30 22.60
CA PRO A 318 1.58 6.32 23.63
C PRO A 318 0.16 6.29 24.20
N ALA A 319 -0.04 6.88 25.39
CA ALA A 319 -1.32 6.85 26.09
C ALA A 319 -2.49 7.39 25.24
N PHE A 320 -2.28 8.50 24.53
CA PHE A 320 -3.33 9.08 23.69
C PHE A 320 -3.73 8.18 22.52
N ILE A 321 -2.84 7.31 22.00
CA ILE A 321 -3.19 6.33 20.98
C ILE A 321 -4.12 5.26 21.56
N ARG A 322 -3.85 4.78 22.77
CA ARG A 322 -4.71 3.79 23.46
C ARG A 322 -6.11 4.34 23.74
N GLU A 323 -6.21 5.64 23.96
CA GLU A 323 -7.46 6.32 24.23
C GLU A 323 -8.24 6.67 22.94
N TRP A 324 -7.55 7.19 21.90
CA TRP A 324 -8.21 7.81 20.75
C TRP A 324 -8.28 6.93 19.52
N VAL A 325 -7.48 5.85 19.43
CA VAL A 325 -7.42 4.97 18.29
C VAL A 325 -7.99 3.60 18.64
N GLY A 326 -9.05 3.20 17.96
CA GLY A 326 -9.63 1.86 18.06
C GLY A 326 -8.84 0.83 17.23
N TRP A 327 -8.35 1.24 16.05
CA TRP A 327 -7.57 0.38 15.17
C TRP A 327 -6.45 1.15 14.48
N GLY A 328 -5.23 0.63 14.57
CA GLY A 328 -4.02 1.24 13.98
C GLY A 328 -3.66 0.67 12.62
N ALA A 329 -2.67 1.29 11.98
CA ALA A 329 -2.22 0.95 10.63
C ALA A 329 -1.54 -0.42 10.53
N GLY A 330 -1.76 -1.09 9.38
CA GLY A 330 -1.14 -2.37 9.03
C GLY A 330 0.28 -2.22 8.43
N PRO A 331 0.96 -3.35 8.13
CA PRO A 331 2.31 -3.33 7.52
C PRO A 331 2.36 -2.61 6.16
N ARG A 332 1.26 -2.62 5.40
CA ARG A 332 1.14 -1.91 4.12
C ARG A 332 1.43 -0.40 4.26
N ALA A 333 1.04 0.20 5.38
CA ALA A 333 1.36 1.59 5.69
C ALA A 333 2.87 1.83 5.78
N GLY A 334 3.64 0.92 6.39
CA GLY A 334 5.11 1.02 6.45
C GLY A 334 5.76 0.96 5.08
N ILE A 335 5.29 0.06 4.21
CA ILE A 335 5.74 -0.02 2.81
C ILE A 335 5.41 1.29 2.08
N SER A 336 4.19 1.81 2.26
CA SER A 336 3.75 3.07 1.66
C SER A 336 4.59 4.26 2.11
N LEU A 337 4.93 4.35 3.41
CA LEU A 337 5.78 5.41 3.96
C LEU A 337 7.18 5.40 3.33
N VAL A 338 7.82 4.23 3.25
CA VAL A 338 9.17 4.11 2.69
C VAL A 338 9.17 4.41 1.19
N MET A 339 8.22 3.86 0.44
CA MET A 339 8.11 4.10 -1.01
C MET A 339 7.83 5.57 -1.32
N ALA A 340 6.91 6.20 -0.61
CA ALA A 340 6.59 7.61 -0.77
C ALA A 340 7.79 8.52 -0.38
N ALA A 341 8.54 8.16 0.67
CA ALA A 341 9.75 8.86 1.06
C ALA A 341 10.84 8.78 -0.03
N LYS A 342 11.02 7.61 -0.66
CA LYS A 342 11.93 7.44 -1.81
C LYS A 342 11.52 8.30 -3.00
N ALA A 343 10.24 8.27 -3.38
CA ALA A 343 9.72 9.08 -4.47
C ALA A 343 9.91 10.58 -4.19
N ARG A 344 9.60 11.04 -2.98
CA ARG A 344 9.82 12.42 -2.58
C ARG A 344 11.30 12.82 -2.65
N ALA A 345 12.21 11.98 -2.19
CA ALA A 345 13.65 12.23 -2.29
C ALA A 345 14.09 12.47 -3.74
N VAL A 346 13.61 11.63 -4.67
CA VAL A 346 13.92 11.77 -6.11
C VAL A 346 13.36 13.07 -6.68
N LEU A 347 12.10 13.41 -6.35
CA LEU A 347 11.49 14.68 -6.81
C LEU A 347 12.26 15.90 -6.31
N GLN A 348 12.90 15.80 -5.14
CA GLN A 348 13.75 16.83 -4.55
C GLN A 348 15.21 16.77 -5.08
N GLY A 349 15.54 15.85 -6.00
CA GLY A 349 16.89 15.67 -6.55
C GLY A 349 17.87 14.99 -5.58
N ARG A 350 17.36 14.23 -4.58
CA ARG A 350 18.20 13.51 -3.63
C ARG A 350 18.24 12.02 -3.98
N PHE A 351 19.39 11.41 -3.73
CA PHE A 351 19.70 10.02 -4.08
C PHE A 351 19.37 9.03 -2.97
N HIS A 352 18.85 9.47 -1.84
CA HIS A 352 18.46 8.63 -0.72
C HIS A 352 17.28 9.24 0.03
N ALA A 353 16.44 8.36 0.57
CA ALA A 353 15.33 8.77 1.42
C ALA A 353 15.81 9.09 2.85
N THR A 354 15.15 10.04 3.51
CA THR A 354 15.43 10.47 4.87
C THR A 354 14.23 10.32 5.78
N THR A 355 14.44 10.39 7.10
CA THR A 355 13.35 10.41 8.08
C THR A 355 12.44 11.64 7.94
N THR A 356 12.97 12.75 7.41
CA THR A 356 12.18 13.95 7.08
C THR A 356 11.19 13.68 5.96
N ASP A 357 11.57 12.88 4.96
CA ASP A 357 10.65 12.48 3.88
C ASP A 357 9.53 11.60 4.41
N VAL A 358 9.84 10.66 5.30
CA VAL A 358 8.85 9.82 5.97
C VAL A 358 7.85 10.69 6.75
N ARG A 359 8.32 11.67 7.53
CA ARG A 359 7.45 12.60 8.26
C ARG A 359 6.53 13.38 7.35
N HIS A 360 7.05 13.86 6.22
CA HIS A 360 6.30 14.69 5.27
C HIS A 360 5.11 13.95 4.68
N VAL A 361 5.28 12.68 4.33
CA VAL A 361 4.23 11.87 3.69
C VAL A 361 3.32 11.16 4.70
N ALA A 362 3.70 11.13 5.99
CA ALA A 362 3.05 10.30 7.00
C ALA A 362 1.56 10.58 7.16
N THR A 363 1.15 11.84 7.17
CA THR A 363 -0.26 12.21 7.35
C THR A 363 -1.12 11.69 6.19
N ALA A 364 -0.69 11.87 4.95
CA ALA A 364 -1.43 11.41 3.79
C ALA A 364 -1.50 9.86 3.71
N VAL A 365 -0.45 9.16 4.19
CA VAL A 365 -0.41 7.69 4.26
C VAL A 365 -1.30 7.15 5.36
N LEU A 366 -1.31 7.77 6.55
CA LEU A 366 -1.92 7.20 7.75
C LEU A 366 -3.38 7.59 7.96
N ARG A 367 -3.82 8.75 7.45
CA ARG A 367 -5.13 9.34 7.70
C ARG A 367 -6.30 8.38 7.48
N HIS A 368 -6.29 7.60 6.43
CA HIS A 368 -7.34 6.64 6.07
C HIS A 368 -7.10 5.23 6.63
N ARG A 369 -6.04 5.05 7.41
CA ARG A 369 -5.64 3.77 8.01
C ARG A 369 -5.81 3.73 9.52
N LEU A 370 -6.24 4.85 10.12
CA LEU A 370 -6.54 4.95 11.54
C LEU A 370 -8.06 4.99 11.74
N VAL A 371 -8.57 4.12 12.59
CA VAL A 371 -9.95 4.16 13.06
C VAL A 371 -9.97 4.77 14.46
N THR A 372 -10.68 5.86 14.60
CA THR A 372 -10.84 6.57 15.88
C THR A 372 -11.81 5.86 16.81
N THR A 373 -11.68 6.07 18.11
CA THR A 373 -12.68 5.61 19.08
C THR A 373 -13.86 6.57 19.10
N PHE A 374 -15.03 6.10 19.55
CA PHE A 374 -16.20 6.95 19.74
C PHE A 374 -15.90 8.17 20.63
N ASN A 375 -15.09 8.00 21.68
CA ASN A 375 -14.71 9.09 22.58
C ASN A 375 -13.89 10.17 21.86
N ALA A 376 -12.97 9.76 20.96
CA ALA A 376 -12.20 10.71 20.18
C ALA A 376 -13.09 11.49 19.20
N ASP A 377 -14.02 10.80 18.53
CA ASP A 377 -14.96 11.43 17.58
C ASP A 377 -15.92 12.39 18.33
N ALA A 378 -16.45 12.00 19.49
CA ALA A 378 -17.29 12.84 20.33
C ALA A 378 -16.54 14.09 20.88
N ALA A 379 -15.23 13.96 21.12
CA ALA A 379 -14.38 15.08 21.53
C ALA A 379 -13.91 15.95 20.34
N GLY A 380 -14.30 15.63 19.10
CA GLY A 380 -13.90 16.36 17.91
C GLY A 380 -12.43 16.21 17.52
N ILE A 381 -11.73 15.18 18.03
CA ILE A 381 -10.32 14.93 17.77
C ILE A 381 -10.18 14.33 16.37
N ARG A 382 -9.53 15.07 15.47
CA ARG A 382 -9.34 14.64 14.07
C ARG A 382 -8.13 13.73 13.93
N ARG A 383 -8.20 12.79 12.99
CA ARG A 383 -7.11 11.84 12.66
C ARG A 383 -5.78 12.53 12.38
N ASP A 384 -5.78 13.68 11.71
CA ASP A 384 -4.58 14.46 11.41
C ASP A 384 -3.91 15.00 12.68
N GLU A 385 -4.70 15.38 13.67
CA GLU A 385 -4.17 15.80 14.98
C GLU A 385 -3.50 14.65 15.72
N ILE A 386 -4.12 13.46 15.69
CA ILE A 386 -3.55 12.24 16.27
C ILE A 386 -2.21 11.92 15.60
N ILE A 387 -2.16 11.97 14.26
CA ILE A 387 -0.93 11.69 13.50
C ILE A 387 0.14 12.73 13.82
N ARG A 388 -0.19 14.01 13.89
CA ARG A 388 0.75 15.06 14.25
C ARG A 388 1.39 14.81 15.62
N LYS A 389 0.57 14.55 16.66
CA LYS A 389 1.06 14.20 18.00
C LYS A 389 1.91 12.92 17.99
N LEU A 390 1.54 11.92 17.18
CA LEU A 390 2.31 10.70 17.03
C LEU A 390 3.70 10.98 16.44
N LEU A 391 3.79 11.80 15.40
CA LEU A 391 5.06 12.19 14.77
C LEU A 391 5.95 13.02 15.70
N GLU A 392 5.39 13.79 16.64
CA GLU A 392 6.15 14.48 17.68
C GLU A 392 6.69 13.50 18.72
N HIS A 393 5.91 12.44 19.04
CA HIS A 393 6.28 11.43 20.03
C HIS A 393 7.36 10.47 19.52
N VAL A 394 7.22 9.96 18.30
CA VAL A 394 8.17 9.01 17.71
C VAL A 394 9.40 9.75 17.20
N LYS A 395 10.53 9.53 17.88
CA LYS A 395 11.82 10.13 17.48
C LYS A 395 12.54 9.24 16.46
N PRO A 396 13.19 9.84 15.45
CA PRO A 396 14.04 9.07 14.56
C PRO A 396 15.17 8.41 15.34
N PRO A 397 15.56 7.17 15.00
CA PRO A 397 16.73 6.54 15.57
C PRO A 397 17.96 7.41 15.37
N GLN A 398 18.76 7.56 16.43
CA GLN A 398 20.05 8.28 16.30
C GLN A 398 20.95 7.48 15.37
N ASN A 399 21.57 8.15 14.38
CA ASN A 399 22.55 7.52 13.52
C ASN A 399 23.70 7.00 14.40
N ALA A 400 23.96 5.69 14.33
CA ALA A 400 25.12 5.06 14.95
C ALA A 400 26.44 5.39 14.18
N SER A 401 26.66 6.66 13.84
CA SER A 401 27.85 7.13 13.14
C SER A 401 28.43 8.38 13.79
N SER A 402 28.84 8.25 15.05
CA SER A 402 29.82 9.15 15.68
C SER A 402 30.44 8.54 16.95
N SER A 403 30.90 7.27 16.86
CA SER A 403 31.80 6.72 17.86
C SER A 403 32.93 5.94 17.18
N SER A 404 33.70 6.64 16.34
CA SER A 404 35.02 6.20 15.94
C SER A 404 35.89 7.45 15.81
N ASN A 405 36.52 7.86 16.90
CA ASN A 405 37.87 8.32 17.04
C ASN A 405 38.03 9.14 18.32
N ASP A 406 38.24 8.44 19.42
CA ASP A 406 39.11 8.92 20.47
C ASP A 406 39.76 7.69 21.13
N ARG A 407 40.76 7.15 20.40
CA ARG A 407 41.79 6.30 20.98
C ARG A 407 43.11 6.88 20.55
N ASN A 408 43.56 7.90 21.25
CA ASN A 408 44.95 8.20 21.37
C ASN A 408 45.25 8.60 22.79
N GLY A 409 46.15 7.87 23.42
CA GLY A 409 46.77 8.38 24.67
C GLY A 409 46.99 7.28 25.70
N SER A 410 48.06 6.51 25.55
CA SER A 410 49.04 6.10 26.60
C SER A 410 48.55 5.68 27.99
N GLY A 411 48.98 4.48 28.39
CA GLY A 411 49.14 4.19 29.83
C GLY A 411 49.06 2.68 30.15
N LYS A 412 50.22 2.07 30.22
CA LYS A 412 50.52 0.77 30.82
C LYS A 412 49.77 0.58 32.15
N ASP A 413 49.08 -0.53 32.36
CA ASP A 413 49.39 -1.39 33.48
C ASP A 413 48.85 -2.82 33.29
N GLN A 414 49.76 -3.76 33.47
CA GLN A 414 49.54 -5.19 33.53
C GLN A 414 49.05 -5.54 34.96
N ARG A 415 48.03 -6.39 35.11
CA ARG A 415 47.98 -7.51 36.08
C ARG A 415 46.78 -8.42 35.87
N PRO A 416 46.80 -9.67 36.43
CA PRO A 416 46.44 -10.85 35.64
C PRO A 416 45.07 -11.45 36.06
N LEU A 417 44.68 -12.42 35.21
CA LEU A 417 43.65 -13.45 35.41
C LEU A 417 43.70 -14.09 36.80
N VAL A 418 42.55 -14.15 37.46
CA VAL A 418 42.26 -15.17 38.47
C VAL A 418 41.03 -15.95 38.02
N VAL A 419 41.25 -17.22 37.77
CA VAL A 419 40.25 -18.29 37.62
C VAL A 419 40.03 -18.84 39.02
N ASP A 420 38.78 -18.92 39.47
CA ASP A 420 38.33 -19.87 40.48
C ASP A 420 36.89 -20.30 40.17
N SER A 421 36.78 -21.44 39.94
CA SER A 421 36.11 -22.72 40.06
C SER A 421 35.05 -22.79 41.19
N GLU A 422 33.95 -23.45 40.80
CA GLU A 422 33.07 -24.31 41.58
C GLU A 422 32.19 -23.72 42.69
N MET A 423 30.87 -23.86 42.52
CA MET A 423 30.07 -24.74 43.38
C MET A 423 28.64 -24.95 42.88
N GLU A 424 28.25 -26.21 43.02
CA GLU A 424 26.99 -26.85 42.65
C GLU A 424 25.79 -26.46 43.56
N PRO A 425 24.60 -27.04 43.29
CA PRO A 425 23.30 -26.48 43.69
C PRO A 425 22.78 -27.06 45.02
N THR A 426 22.00 -26.27 45.76
CA THR A 426 21.18 -26.80 46.86
C THR A 426 19.69 -26.62 46.59
N ASN A 427 19.06 -27.75 46.56
CA ASN A 427 17.67 -28.11 46.61
C ASN A 427 17.06 -27.77 47.99
N ASN A 428 15.87 -27.16 48.07
CA ASN A 428 14.84 -27.45 49.09
C ASN A 428 13.57 -26.63 48.78
N SER A 429 12.54 -27.28 48.28
CA SER A 429 11.44 -27.94 48.98
C SER A 429 10.35 -27.02 49.55
N ARG A 430 9.17 -27.20 49.01
CA ARG A 430 7.85 -27.35 49.64
C ARG A 430 7.12 -26.17 50.29
N GLY A 431 5.92 -26.02 49.79
CA GLY A 431 4.69 -25.75 50.58
C GLY A 431 4.16 -24.33 50.33
N VAL A 432 2.98 -24.05 50.00
CA VAL A 432 1.69 -24.56 50.46
C VAL A 432 0.61 -24.06 49.51
N LEU A 433 -0.24 -24.95 49.16
CA LEU A 433 -1.54 -24.81 48.54
C LEU A 433 -2.53 -24.02 49.39
N GLN A 434 -3.44 -23.36 48.71
CA GLN A 434 -4.90 -23.35 49.00
C GLN A 434 -5.59 -22.03 49.32
N LYS A 435 -6.66 -21.88 48.54
CA LYS A 435 -7.98 -21.27 48.84
C LYS A 435 -8.04 -19.75 48.68
N VAL A 436 -9.04 -19.18 48.00
CA VAL A 436 -10.49 -19.42 48.11
C VAL A 436 -11.21 -18.86 46.92
N PHE A 437 -12.06 -19.65 46.33
CA PHE A 437 -13.24 -19.27 45.57
C PHE A 437 -14.25 -18.55 46.49
N ARG A 438 -14.90 -17.44 46.08
CA ARG A 438 -16.36 -17.25 46.05
C ARG A 438 -16.80 -15.79 46.22
N ARG A 439 -17.75 -15.47 45.33
CA ARG A 439 -18.88 -14.55 45.50
C ARG A 439 -18.51 -13.03 45.44
N GLU A 440 -19.17 -12.24 44.67
CA GLU A 440 -20.55 -12.23 44.13
C GLU A 440 -20.55 -11.76 42.66
#